data_463bad00129c5af1f2da0e644e1b8296
#
_entry.id   463bad00129c5af1f2da0e644e1b8296
#
_cell.length_a   1.000
_cell.length_b   1.000
_cell.length_c   1.000
_cell.angle_alpha   90.00
_cell.angle_beta   90.00
_cell.angle_gamma   90.00
#
_symmetry.space_group_name_H-M   'P 1'
#
loop_
_entity.id
_entity.type
_entity.pdbx_description
1 polymer ?
#
loop_
_entity_poly.entity_id
_entity_poly.type
_entity_poly.pdbx_seq_one_letter_code
_entity_poly.pdbx_strand_id
1 'polypeptide(L)'
;YQLAKLLAGKFRNICVVGDPDQSIYSWRNADLRNILSFQADYPDAKVVNLGENYRSTQNILDAAKGLIAPNTGRLNRDLWTSNPAGDAIVITEAHTEEEEAQLVAREVAALTREKGYLLRDCAVMYRINAQSRSLEEACLRLGVPYRLIGGLRFYQRKEVKDIVAYLRIIQNPYDQISLERIINTPPR
;
A
#
# COMPACT_ATOMS: atom_id res chain seq x y z
N TYR A 1 -16.93 9.90 -12.54
CA TYR A 1 -17.31 9.41 -13.85
C TYR A 1 -18.30 10.35 -14.54
N GLN A 2 -19.46 10.67 -13.91
CA GLN A 2 -20.49 11.54 -14.49
C GLN A 2 -19.95 12.93 -14.87
N LEU A 3 -19.13 13.55 -14.01
CA LEU A 3 -18.50 14.83 -14.30
C LEU A 3 -17.61 14.76 -15.55
N ALA A 4 -16.78 13.72 -15.65
CA ALA A 4 -15.92 13.53 -16.83
C ALA A 4 -16.74 13.35 -18.12
N LYS A 5 -17.84 12.59 -18.04
CA LYS A 5 -18.77 12.39 -19.14
C LYS A 5 -19.44 13.69 -19.59
N LEU A 6 -19.89 14.53 -18.64
CA LEU A 6 -20.47 15.85 -18.93
C LEU A 6 -19.45 16.80 -19.58
N LEU A 7 -18.23 16.85 -19.07
CA LEU A 7 -17.16 17.67 -19.62
C LEU A 7 -16.77 17.26 -21.05
N ALA A 8 -16.74 15.95 -21.31
CA ALA A 8 -16.42 15.41 -22.62
C ALA A 8 -17.58 15.51 -23.63
N GLY A 9 -18.80 15.79 -23.18
CA GLY A 9 -20.04 15.67 -23.96
C GLY A 9 -20.03 16.38 -25.31
N LYS A 10 -19.44 17.58 -25.39
CA LYS A 10 -19.42 18.41 -26.62
C LYS A 10 -18.50 17.83 -27.70
N PHE A 11 -17.29 17.44 -27.33
CA PHE A 11 -16.25 17.06 -28.30
C PHE A 11 -15.99 15.56 -28.33
N ARG A 12 -16.46 14.83 -27.34
CA ARG A 12 -16.22 13.38 -27.13
C ARG A 12 -14.73 13.00 -27.18
N ASN A 13 -13.86 13.98 -26.96
CA ASN A 13 -12.42 13.77 -26.90
C ASN A 13 -12.02 13.42 -25.46
N ILE A 14 -12.09 12.16 -25.13
CA ILE A 14 -11.80 11.62 -23.80
C ILE A 14 -10.95 10.36 -23.93
N CYS A 15 -9.91 10.27 -23.12
CA CYS A 15 -9.09 9.08 -22.95
C CYS A 15 -9.15 8.66 -21.49
N VAL A 16 -9.42 7.39 -21.26
CA VAL A 16 -9.40 6.79 -19.91
C VAL A 16 -8.37 5.68 -19.86
N VAL A 17 -7.66 5.61 -18.75
CA VAL A 17 -6.68 4.57 -18.47
C VAL A 17 -7.02 3.94 -17.13
N GLY A 18 -6.97 2.64 -17.06
CA GLY A 18 -7.22 1.95 -15.80
C GLY A 18 -6.96 0.47 -15.88
N ASP A 19 -6.95 -0.15 -14.74
CA ASP A 19 -6.80 -1.58 -14.58
C ASP A 19 -7.86 -2.11 -13.60
N PRO A 20 -8.87 -2.84 -14.11
CA PRO A 20 -9.93 -3.41 -13.26
C PRO A 20 -9.38 -4.36 -12.19
N ASP A 21 -8.30 -5.09 -12.50
CA ASP A 21 -7.71 -6.06 -11.57
C ASP A 21 -6.97 -5.38 -10.39
N GLN A 22 -6.70 -4.06 -10.50
CA GLN A 22 -6.08 -3.26 -9.44
C GLN A 22 -7.08 -2.42 -8.64
N SER A 23 -8.37 -2.69 -8.73
CA SER A 23 -9.41 -1.97 -7.98
C SER A 23 -9.47 -2.42 -6.52
N ILE A 24 -8.58 -1.87 -5.69
CA ILE A 24 -8.43 -2.20 -4.25
C ILE A 24 -9.09 -1.20 -3.30
N TYR A 25 -9.78 -0.18 -3.83
CA TYR A 25 -10.41 0.91 -3.05
C TYR A 25 -11.95 0.90 -3.12
N SER A 26 -12.57 -0.26 -3.33
CA SER A 26 -14.05 -0.38 -3.35
C SER A 26 -14.70 0.17 -2.07
N TRP A 27 -14.07 -0.01 -0.93
CA TRP A 27 -14.48 0.53 0.37
C TRP A 27 -14.37 2.08 0.48
N ARG A 28 -13.72 2.74 -0.48
CA ARG A 28 -13.68 4.21 -0.65
C ARG A 28 -14.51 4.68 -1.84
N ASN A 29 -15.57 3.94 -2.20
CA ASN A 29 -16.44 4.24 -3.34
C ASN A 29 -15.72 4.20 -4.71
N ALA A 30 -14.60 3.51 -4.83
CA ALA A 30 -14.04 3.22 -6.14
C ALA A 30 -14.93 2.20 -6.84
N ASP A 31 -15.59 2.64 -7.91
CA ASP A 31 -16.54 1.81 -8.65
C ASP A 31 -15.89 1.28 -9.94
N LEU A 32 -15.63 -0.02 -9.95
CA LEU A 32 -15.09 -0.74 -11.09
C LEU A 32 -15.97 -0.61 -12.33
N ARG A 33 -17.30 -0.45 -12.15
CA ARG A 33 -18.25 -0.28 -13.23
C ARG A 33 -17.94 0.92 -14.11
N ASN A 34 -17.29 1.96 -13.56
CA ASN A 34 -16.91 3.15 -14.32
C ASN A 34 -16.03 2.82 -15.53
N ILE A 35 -15.08 1.90 -15.39
CA ILE A 35 -14.21 1.50 -16.49
C ILE A 35 -14.86 0.44 -17.36
N LEU A 36 -15.61 -0.48 -16.77
CA LEU A 36 -16.30 -1.53 -17.52
C LEU A 36 -17.43 -0.99 -18.39
N SER A 37 -18.16 0.05 -17.91
CA SER A 37 -19.25 0.68 -18.66
C SER A 37 -18.77 1.70 -19.69
N PHE A 38 -17.49 2.08 -19.69
CA PHE A 38 -16.98 3.10 -20.60
C PHE A 38 -17.21 2.74 -22.06
N GLN A 39 -17.00 1.51 -22.44
CA GLN A 39 -17.19 1.07 -23.82
C GLN A 39 -18.66 1.06 -24.24
N ALA A 40 -19.59 0.84 -23.31
CA ALA A 40 -21.01 0.98 -23.57
C ALA A 40 -21.44 2.44 -23.78
N ASP A 41 -20.85 3.37 -23.02
CA ASP A 41 -21.09 4.80 -23.14
C ASP A 41 -20.40 5.42 -24.38
N TYR A 42 -19.28 4.84 -24.83
CA TYR A 42 -18.48 5.26 -25.97
C TYR A 42 -18.20 4.07 -26.90
N PRO A 43 -19.19 3.59 -27.69
CA PRO A 43 -19.03 2.38 -28.52
C PRO A 43 -17.97 2.52 -29.61
N ASP A 44 -17.71 3.75 -30.02
CA ASP A 44 -16.70 4.17 -31.01
C ASP A 44 -15.30 4.34 -30.42
N ALA A 45 -15.14 4.16 -29.11
CA ALA A 45 -13.84 4.29 -28.45
C ALA A 45 -12.87 3.18 -28.87
N LYS A 46 -11.66 3.59 -29.23
CA LYS A 46 -10.56 2.63 -29.51
C LYS A 46 -10.01 2.10 -28.19
N VAL A 47 -10.08 0.80 -28.02
CA VAL A 47 -9.46 0.10 -26.87
C VAL A 47 -8.05 -0.32 -27.25
N VAL A 48 -7.08 0.07 -26.42
CA VAL A 48 -5.67 -0.31 -26.56
C VAL A 48 -5.25 -1.06 -25.31
N ASN A 49 -4.84 -2.30 -25.46
CA ASN A 49 -4.31 -3.12 -24.38
C ASN A 49 -2.82 -2.84 -24.19
N LEU A 50 -2.43 -2.45 -22.98
CA LEU A 50 -1.03 -2.32 -22.56
C LEU A 50 -0.62 -3.62 -21.89
N GLY A 51 -0.24 -4.63 -22.68
CA GLY A 51 0.04 -5.99 -22.20
C GLY A 51 1.47 -6.19 -21.67
N GLU A 52 2.43 -5.39 -22.14
CA GLU A 52 3.81 -5.53 -21.71
C GLU A 52 4.06 -4.89 -20.33
N ASN A 53 4.58 -5.67 -19.41
CA ASN A 53 4.99 -5.22 -18.08
C ASN A 53 6.52 -5.06 -18.03
N TYR A 54 6.99 -3.84 -17.84
CA TYR A 54 8.41 -3.49 -17.77
C TYR A 54 8.96 -3.48 -16.34
N ARG A 55 8.07 -3.62 -15.34
CA ARG A 55 8.44 -3.48 -13.92
C ARG A 55 8.90 -4.79 -13.31
N SER A 56 8.15 -5.85 -13.54
CA SER A 56 8.23 -7.10 -12.79
C SER A 56 8.90 -8.21 -13.59
N THR A 57 9.54 -9.14 -12.89
CA THR A 57 10.06 -10.38 -13.46
C THR A 57 8.92 -11.35 -13.76
N GLN A 58 9.19 -12.39 -14.55
CA GLN A 58 8.18 -13.36 -14.98
C GLN A 58 7.53 -14.08 -13.80
N ASN A 59 8.33 -14.50 -12.79
CA ASN A 59 7.79 -15.19 -11.60
C ASN A 59 6.77 -14.33 -10.83
N ILE A 60 6.99 -13.01 -10.74
CA ILE A 60 6.04 -12.10 -10.10
C ILE A 60 4.75 -12.00 -10.91
N LEU A 61 4.86 -11.90 -12.24
CA LEU A 61 3.67 -11.84 -13.10
C LEU A 61 2.85 -13.13 -13.06
N ASP A 62 3.51 -14.28 -13.05
CA ASP A 62 2.82 -15.57 -13.02
C ASP A 62 2.08 -15.78 -11.71
N ALA A 63 2.70 -15.38 -10.58
CA ALA A 63 2.02 -15.42 -9.29
C ALA A 63 0.84 -14.44 -9.22
N ALA A 64 1.00 -13.22 -9.76
CA ALA A 64 -0.09 -12.24 -9.83
C ALA A 64 -1.25 -12.74 -10.71
N LYS A 65 -0.95 -13.35 -11.87
CA LYS A 65 -1.96 -13.98 -12.73
C LYS A 65 -2.69 -15.11 -12.01
N GLY A 66 -1.96 -15.98 -11.30
CA GLY A 66 -2.54 -17.06 -10.52
C GLY A 66 -3.48 -16.54 -9.42
N LEU A 67 -3.06 -15.49 -8.71
CA LEU A 67 -3.85 -14.89 -7.64
C LEU A 67 -5.15 -14.26 -8.14
N ILE A 68 -5.12 -13.59 -9.29
CA ILE A 68 -6.29 -12.87 -9.82
C ILE A 68 -7.20 -13.75 -10.69
N ALA A 69 -6.74 -14.92 -11.14
CA ALA A 69 -7.47 -15.80 -12.04
C ALA A 69 -8.89 -16.20 -11.58
N PRO A 70 -9.14 -16.43 -10.26
CA PRO A 70 -10.48 -16.79 -9.78
C PRO A 70 -11.51 -15.66 -9.87
N ASN A 71 -11.09 -14.40 -10.07
CA ASN A 71 -12.03 -13.29 -10.15
C ASN A 71 -12.89 -13.38 -11.40
N THR A 72 -14.21 -13.21 -11.25
CA THR A 72 -15.17 -13.13 -12.33
C THR A 72 -15.30 -11.71 -12.89
N GLY A 73 -15.69 -11.56 -14.15
CA GLY A 73 -15.90 -10.24 -14.77
C GLY A 73 -14.62 -9.52 -15.20
N ARG A 74 -13.52 -10.25 -15.33
CA ARG A 74 -12.25 -9.72 -15.83
C ARG A 74 -12.33 -9.41 -17.33
N LEU A 75 -11.62 -8.35 -17.73
CA LEU A 75 -11.25 -8.17 -19.13
C LEU A 75 -10.08 -9.12 -19.42
N ASN A 76 -10.25 -9.98 -20.41
CA ASN A 76 -9.17 -10.90 -20.79
C ASN A 76 -7.99 -10.10 -21.35
N ARG A 77 -6.86 -10.14 -20.64
CA ARG A 77 -5.64 -9.43 -20.99
C ARG A 77 -4.45 -10.34 -20.77
N ASP A 78 -3.64 -10.47 -21.81
CA ASP A 78 -2.37 -11.17 -21.70
C ASP A 78 -1.30 -10.18 -21.22
N LEU A 79 -0.98 -10.25 -19.94
CA LEU A 79 0.20 -9.56 -19.38
C LEU A 79 1.42 -10.44 -19.63
N TRP A 80 2.45 -9.85 -20.18
CA TRP A 80 3.74 -10.50 -20.44
C TRP A 80 4.89 -9.56 -20.11
N THR A 81 6.09 -10.10 -19.99
CA THR A 81 7.31 -9.30 -19.76
C THR A 81 8.47 -9.89 -20.55
N SER A 82 9.35 -9.03 -21.00
CA SER A 82 10.67 -9.39 -21.53
C SER A 82 11.76 -9.49 -20.45
N ASN A 83 11.40 -9.16 -19.20
CA ASN A 83 12.31 -9.29 -18.07
C ASN A 83 12.62 -10.78 -17.78
N PRO A 84 13.77 -11.10 -17.16
CA PRO A 84 14.12 -12.47 -16.79
C PRO A 84 13.12 -13.07 -15.80
N ALA A 85 13.23 -14.39 -15.58
CA ALA A 85 12.36 -15.12 -14.64
C ALA A 85 12.38 -14.50 -13.22
N GLY A 86 13.55 -14.04 -12.79
CA GLY A 86 13.74 -13.48 -11.44
C GLY A 86 13.81 -14.55 -10.36
N ASP A 87 13.90 -14.09 -9.11
CA ASP A 87 13.91 -14.98 -7.95
C ASP A 87 12.53 -15.61 -7.71
N ALA A 88 12.51 -16.75 -7.06
CA ALA A 88 11.28 -17.40 -6.65
C ALA A 88 10.56 -16.58 -5.56
N ILE A 89 9.22 -16.60 -5.57
CA ILE A 89 8.43 -16.01 -4.49
C ILE A 89 8.51 -16.91 -3.27
N VAL A 90 8.85 -16.33 -2.13
CA VAL A 90 8.93 -17.03 -0.85
C VAL A 90 7.72 -16.67 -0.01
N ILE A 91 7.05 -17.68 0.54
CA ILE A 91 5.96 -17.53 1.51
C ILE A 91 6.50 -18.01 2.85
N THR A 92 6.44 -17.14 3.85
CA THR A 92 6.88 -17.45 5.22
C THR A 92 5.72 -17.24 6.18
N GLU A 93 5.48 -18.21 7.05
CA GLU A 93 4.49 -18.12 8.12
C GLU A 93 5.20 -17.76 9.43
N ALA A 94 4.62 -16.84 10.19
CA ALA A 94 5.07 -16.46 11.52
C ALA A 94 3.94 -16.68 12.53
N HIS A 95 4.28 -16.98 13.78
CA HIS A 95 3.29 -17.25 14.83
C HIS A 95 2.77 -15.96 15.49
N THR A 96 3.56 -14.89 15.47
CA THR A 96 3.20 -13.59 16.06
C THR A 96 3.59 -12.44 15.14
N GLU A 97 2.98 -11.28 15.36
CA GLU A 97 3.31 -10.05 14.61
C GLU A 97 4.74 -9.56 14.86
N GLU A 98 5.28 -9.83 16.04
CA GLU A 98 6.66 -9.51 16.38
C GLU A 98 7.65 -10.42 15.65
N GLU A 99 7.33 -11.71 15.53
CA GLU A 99 8.14 -12.65 14.77
C GLU A 99 8.12 -12.29 13.28
N GLU A 100 6.95 -12.00 12.71
CA GLU A 100 6.81 -11.53 11.34
C GLU A 100 7.69 -10.30 11.09
N ALA A 101 7.59 -9.30 11.96
CA ALA A 101 8.36 -8.07 11.83
C ALA A 101 9.89 -8.30 11.93
N GLN A 102 10.32 -9.22 12.81
CA GLN A 102 11.72 -9.58 12.93
C GLN A 102 12.24 -10.33 11.70
N LEU A 103 11.45 -11.26 11.15
CA LEU A 103 11.80 -11.97 9.92
C LEU A 103 11.98 -10.99 8.77
N VAL A 104 11.04 -10.07 8.58
CA VAL A 104 11.12 -9.03 7.53
C VAL A 104 12.35 -8.16 7.71
N ALA A 105 12.61 -7.64 8.91
CA ALA A 105 13.74 -6.75 9.16
C ALA A 105 15.09 -7.47 9.00
N ARG A 106 15.19 -8.75 9.38
CA ARG A 106 16.39 -9.57 9.15
C ARG A 106 16.62 -9.84 7.68
N GLU A 107 15.57 -10.15 6.91
CA GLU A 107 15.67 -10.37 5.47
C GLU A 107 16.18 -9.11 4.75
N VAL A 108 15.62 -7.94 5.06
CA VAL A 108 16.11 -6.66 4.50
C VAL A 108 17.58 -6.44 4.85
N ALA A 109 17.98 -6.71 6.11
CA ALA A 109 19.37 -6.59 6.53
C ALA A 109 20.31 -7.58 5.82
N ALA A 110 19.85 -8.81 5.57
CA ALA A 110 20.60 -9.82 4.83
C ALA A 110 20.76 -9.44 3.36
N LEU A 111 19.69 -9.02 2.70
CA LEU A 111 19.72 -8.57 1.30
C LEU A 111 20.71 -7.43 1.08
N THR A 112 20.78 -6.48 2.01
CA THR A 112 21.73 -5.35 1.89
C THR A 112 23.16 -5.75 2.16
N ARG A 113 23.43 -6.66 3.10
CA ARG A 113 24.79 -7.08 3.45
C ARG A 113 25.37 -8.13 2.50
N GLU A 114 24.55 -9.08 2.07
CA GLU A 114 25.01 -10.28 1.37
C GLU A 114 24.81 -10.19 -0.13
N LYS A 115 23.73 -9.57 -0.59
CA LYS A 115 23.36 -9.47 -2.00
C LYS A 115 23.60 -8.08 -2.61
N GLY A 116 24.07 -7.10 -1.81
CA GLY A 116 24.43 -5.77 -2.30
C GLY A 116 23.25 -4.88 -2.67
N TYR A 117 22.01 -5.24 -2.29
CA TYR A 117 20.87 -4.34 -2.47
C TYR A 117 21.02 -3.09 -1.60
N LEU A 118 20.51 -1.97 -2.09
CA LEU A 118 20.43 -0.76 -1.27
C LEU A 118 19.11 -0.77 -0.49
N LEU A 119 19.08 -0.21 0.72
CA LEU A 119 17.86 -0.11 1.51
C LEU A 119 16.70 0.56 0.75
N ARG A 120 17.00 1.51 -0.13
CA ARG A 120 16.01 2.16 -0.98
C ARG A 120 15.36 1.25 -2.02
N ASP A 121 15.96 0.10 -2.30
CA ASP A 121 15.44 -0.88 -3.25
C ASP A 121 14.48 -1.86 -2.58
N CYS A 122 14.38 -1.80 -1.24
CA CYS A 122 13.50 -2.63 -0.44
C CYS A 122 12.23 -1.87 -0.07
N ALA A 123 11.08 -2.51 -0.21
CA ALA A 123 9.80 -1.98 0.24
C ALA A 123 9.02 -3.04 1.03
N VAL A 124 8.47 -2.64 2.16
CA VAL A 124 7.60 -3.48 2.98
C VAL A 124 6.19 -2.92 2.92
N MET A 125 5.24 -3.73 2.49
CA MET A 125 3.84 -3.35 2.39
C MET A 125 3.01 -4.13 3.41
N TYR A 126 2.05 -3.46 4.03
CA TYR A 126 1.13 -4.05 5.00
C TYR A 126 -0.31 -3.61 4.74
N ARG A 127 -1.27 -4.37 5.25
CA ARG A 127 -2.70 -4.14 4.96
C ARG A 127 -3.31 -3.03 5.80
N ILE A 128 -2.95 -2.92 7.06
CA ILE A 128 -3.50 -1.94 8.00
C ILE A 128 -2.40 -1.21 8.76
N ASN A 129 -2.65 0.06 9.08
CA ASN A 129 -1.67 0.91 9.74
C ASN A 129 -1.20 0.40 11.13
N ALA A 130 -1.97 -0.47 11.79
CA ALA A 130 -1.57 -1.05 13.06
C ALA A 130 -0.29 -1.90 12.93
N GLN A 131 -0.14 -2.63 11.83
CA GLN A 131 1.02 -3.49 11.57
C GLN A 131 2.35 -2.72 11.46
N SER A 132 2.30 -1.41 11.17
CA SER A 132 3.53 -0.61 11.07
C SER A 132 4.33 -0.58 12.37
N ARG A 133 3.67 -0.69 13.53
CA ARG A 133 4.32 -0.59 14.84
C ARG A 133 5.37 -1.68 15.04
N SER A 134 4.98 -2.94 14.88
CA SER A 134 5.87 -4.09 15.05
C SER A 134 7.05 -4.02 14.08
N LEU A 135 6.79 -3.62 12.82
CA LEU A 135 7.82 -3.42 11.80
C LEU A 135 8.79 -2.28 12.17
N GLU A 136 8.27 -1.12 12.63
CA GLU A 136 9.07 0.01 13.08
C GLU A 136 9.97 -0.39 14.27
N GLU A 137 9.41 -1.09 15.25
CA GLU A 137 10.14 -1.56 16.43
C GLU A 137 11.23 -2.59 16.05
N ALA A 138 10.95 -3.51 15.11
CA ALA A 138 11.95 -4.47 14.63
C ALA A 138 13.08 -3.78 13.86
N CYS A 139 12.78 -2.83 13.00
CA CYS A 139 13.79 -2.04 12.28
C CYS A 139 14.68 -1.27 13.25
N LEU A 140 14.08 -0.63 14.28
CA LEU A 140 14.85 0.09 15.30
C LEU A 140 15.79 -0.82 16.09
N ARG A 141 15.30 -2.01 16.52
CA ARG A 141 16.11 -2.99 17.25
C ARG A 141 17.28 -3.52 16.45
N LEU A 142 17.10 -3.72 15.15
CA LEU A 142 18.14 -4.22 14.25
C LEU A 142 18.99 -3.12 13.59
N GLY A 143 18.73 -1.84 13.90
CA GLY A 143 19.44 -0.71 13.32
C GLY A 143 19.20 -0.56 11.80
N VAL A 144 18.07 -1.03 11.29
CA VAL A 144 17.70 -0.90 9.88
C VAL A 144 16.99 0.43 9.67
N PRO A 145 17.58 1.39 8.94
CA PRO A 145 16.94 2.64 8.61
C PRO A 145 15.68 2.43 7.76
N TYR A 146 14.60 3.11 8.12
CA TYR A 146 13.34 3.01 7.38
C TYR A 146 12.66 4.36 7.20
N ARG A 147 11.78 4.44 6.22
CA ARG A 147 10.87 5.57 5.98
C ARG A 147 9.44 5.09 5.89
N LEU A 148 8.57 5.59 6.74
CA LEU A 148 7.13 5.33 6.66
C LEU A 148 6.51 6.25 5.59
N ILE A 149 5.78 5.66 4.64
CA ILE A 149 5.11 6.38 3.55
C ILE A 149 3.60 6.35 3.78
N GLY A 150 2.95 7.51 3.70
CA GLY A 150 1.49 7.63 3.80
C GLY A 150 0.92 7.51 5.21
N GLY A 151 1.76 7.49 6.25
CA GLY A 151 1.33 7.44 7.64
C GLY A 151 2.22 8.28 8.56
N LEU A 152 1.73 8.51 9.78
CA LEU A 152 2.54 9.04 10.87
C LEU A 152 3.14 7.88 11.65
N ARG A 153 4.42 8.01 12.06
CA ARG A 153 5.05 7.07 13.00
C ARG A 153 4.13 6.84 14.19
N PHE A 154 4.07 5.63 14.72
CA PHE A 154 3.13 5.25 15.77
C PHE A 154 3.09 6.28 16.90
N TYR A 155 4.24 6.64 17.46
CA TYR A 155 4.34 7.63 18.54
C TYR A 155 4.09 9.09 18.11
N GLN A 156 3.94 9.37 16.82
CA GLN A 156 3.59 10.70 16.32
C GLN A 156 2.10 10.87 16.08
N ARG A 157 1.32 9.79 16.14
CA ARG A 157 -0.14 9.84 16.00
C ARG A 157 -0.74 10.67 17.13
N LYS A 158 -1.77 11.44 16.80
CA LYS A 158 -2.42 12.36 17.77
C LYS A 158 -2.89 11.59 19.01
N GLU A 159 -3.61 10.50 18.80
CA GLU A 159 -4.21 9.67 19.85
C GLU A 159 -3.14 9.11 20.80
N VAL A 160 -2.04 8.64 20.24
CA VAL A 160 -0.91 8.10 21.03
C VAL A 160 -0.25 9.19 21.85
N LYS A 161 -0.01 10.37 21.27
CA LYS A 161 0.54 11.52 21.98
C LYS A 161 -0.39 11.99 23.10
N ASP A 162 -1.69 11.97 22.89
CA ASP A 162 -2.68 12.35 23.89
C ASP A 162 -2.65 11.39 25.07
N ILE A 163 -2.65 10.07 24.82
CA ILE A 163 -2.54 9.05 25.88
C ILE A 163 -1.21 9.18 26.63
N VAL A 164 -0.11 9.35 25.91
CA VAL A 164 1.21 9.56 26.57
C VAL A 164 1.22 10.81 27.43
N ALA A 165 0.57 11.88 26.99
CA ALA A 165 0.46 13.11 27.79
C ALA A 165 -0.36 12.87 29.06
N TYR A 166 -1.46 12.12 29.02
CA TYR A 166 -2.20 11.72 30.23
C TYR A 166 -1.32 10.92 31.19
N LEU A 167 -0.57 9.93 30.70
CA LEU A 167 0.33 9.14 31.54
C LEU A 167 1.43 9.99 32.17
N ARG A 168 1.97 10.97 31.44
CA ARG A 168 2.97 11.90 31.97
C ARG A 168 2.43 12.80 33.08
N ILE A 169 1.19 13.31 32.94
CA ILE A 169 0.55 14.11 33.99
C ILE A 169 0.29 13.27 35.25
N ILE A 170 -0.07 12.01 35.11
CA ILE A 170 -0.23 11.10 36.26
C ILE A 170 1.10 10.93 36.99
N GLN A 171 2.21 10.81 36.25
CA GLN A 171 3.54 10.68 36.84
C GLN A 171 4.08 12.02 37.38
N ASN A 172 3.89 13.12 36.67
CA ASN A 172 4.34 14.45 37.02
C ASN A 172 3.23 15.49 36.78
N PRO A 173 2.44 15.86 37.81
CA PRO A 173 1.38 16.86 37.71
C PRO A 173 1.80 18.25 37.26
N TYR A 174 3.11 18.55 37.30
CA TYR A 174 3.67 19.86 36.93
C TYR A 174 4.13 19.90 35.45
N ASP A 175 3.91 18.85 34.66
CA ASP A 175 4.21 18.84 33.21
C ASP A 175 3.20 19.71 32.45
N GLN A 176 3.49 21.00 32.33
CA GLN A 176 2.63 21.99 31.67
C GLN A 176 2.40 21.66 30.19
N ILE A 177 3.39 21.13 29.47
CA ILE A 177 3.29 20.79 28.03
C ILE A 177 2.28 19.68 27.84
N SER A 178 2.34 18.63 28.67
CA SER A 178 1.38 17.55 28.63
C SER A 178 -0.01 18.01 29.06
N LEU A 179 -0.11 18.92 30.06
CA LEU A 179 -1.38 19.47 30.50
C LEU A 179 -2.07 20.28 29.40
N GLU A 180 -1.37 21.21 28.77
CA GLU A 180 -1.89 22.02 27.67
C GLU A 180 -2.42 21.15 26.53
N ARG A 181 -1.73 20.03 26.27
CA ARG A 181 -2.14 19.10 25.24
C ARG A 181 -3.48 18.42 25.51
N ILE A 182 -3.74 18.04 26.76
CA ILE A 182 -4.90 17.19 27.12
C ILE A 182 -6.07 17.93 27.72
N ILE A 183 -5.91 19.21 28.07
CA ILE A 183 -6.94 19.99 28.80
C ILE A 183 -8.30 20.02 28.08
N ASN A 184 -8.29 19.96 26.75
CA ASN A 184 -9.49 19.87 25.88
C ASN A 184 -9.57 18.54 25.10
N THR A 185 -8.96 17.48 25.59
CA THR A 185 -8.97 16.16 24.95
C THR A 185 -9.49 15.14 25.96
N PRO A 186 -10.66 14.47 25.75
CA PRO A 186 -11.59 14.71 24.64
C PRO A 186 -12.26 16.10 24.72
N PRO A 187 -12.83 16.59 23.61
CA PRO A 187 -13.56 17.86 23.60
C PRO A 187 -14.67 17.86 24.66
N ARG A 188 -14.76 18.94 25.42
CA ARG A 188 -15.78 19.16 26.45
C ARG A 188 -16.93 19.96 25.88
#